data_6999818ebc408e8991576cc4c4c4f026
#
_entry.id   6999818ebc408e8991576cc4c4c4f026
#
_cell.length_a   1.000
_cell.length_b   1.000
_cell.length_c   1.000
_cell.angle_alpha   90.00
_cell.angle_beta   90.00
_cell.angle_gamma   90.00
#
_symmetry.space_group_name_H-M   'P 1'
#
loop_
_entity.id
_entity.type
_entity.pdbx_description
1 polymer ?
#
loop_
_entity_poly.entity_id
_entity_poly.type
_entity_poly.pdbx_seq_one_letter_code
_entity_poly.pdbx_strand_id
1 'polypeptide(L)'
;MILNMDTKSFIFLLILVLGTFSCSNRNTAEMLKDIESYIQERPDSALAEIQSIDTTSLNTRELRAKYSLLHAMALDKNYINASNIQIIEPALRFYTHKGRYRMLANFYAGRIYENDQDYANALIHYNDALDNASEQDYLYLGLIHSYIANVYHSTYAFKEELLHKEIASECFEKLGEQHYIDLGIFGLANAWHNNHNFQKADSLYREICEQGDSLRSIAILAKIARADNAVKSEKYDPNEILKLYEFALENSGEMSLEDYYEYAYILTKLGYHTEANNILEQLSVYPATYASYWWRYKIEQEKGNLNNAVSMLEESIKLQNNVVKEKISQSVFKSQSEFYRHAMLSTQQEKTIQRQRYSLAVLLLILAFSFLAFLYFKRRRQLSEENERLLLAVDESERMLRIMELDSDNIRVEFSKTISQIEEQASVQNRKVLELQKMYAGLYQKQFSDIGKYFDVSYLVNPNKASQKIIKQVSSKINEILSEISAQTGKQTKFETRINKDADNIIAKIRKDYPKYSEDDIRFICYIIAGFDTTTISVLMDISGENARVKKHRIRSRMLCDNGENAALYKIWFE
;
A
#
# COMPACT_ATOMS: atom_id res chain seq x y z
N MET A 1 -52.83 31.97 29.58
CA MET A 1 -54.01 31.32 28.96
C MET A 1 -53.75 29.83 28.72
N ILE A 2 -53.11 29.14 29.66
CA ILE A 2 -52.76 27.68 29.56
C ILE A 2 -53.18 26.93 30.82
N LEU A 3 -54.13 27.43 31.61
CA LEU A 3 -54.43 26.88 32.94
C LEU A 3 -55.83 26.28 33.09
N ASN A 4 -56.55 25.95 32.01
CA ASN A 4 -57.84 25.23 32.11
C ASN A 4 -58.10 24.37 30.87
N MET A 5 -57.17 23.49 30.53
CA MET A 5 -57.46 22.41 29.57
C MET A 5 -57.86 21.15 30.35
N ASP A 6 -59.06 20.65 30.05
CA ASP A 6 -59.55 19.37 30.56
C ASP A 6 -58.58 18.26 30.19
N THR A 7 -58.34 17.33 31.12
CA THR A 7 -57.38 16.20 30.92
C THR A 7 -57.62 15.43 29.62
N LYS A 8 -58.86 15.37 29.15
CA LYS A 8 -59.20 14.75 27.86
C LYS A 8 -58.68 15.55 26.66
N SER A 9 -58.76 16.89 26.73
CA SER A 9 -58.22 17.77 25.67
C SER A 9 -56.70 17.78 25.65
N PHE A 10 -56.03 17.65 26.81
CA PHE A 10 -54.59 17.50 26.91
C PHE A 10 -54.11 16.17 26.35
N ILE A 11 -54.80 15.05 26.65
CA ILE A 11 -54.52 13.73 26.10
C ILE A 11 -54.75 13.72 24.56
N PHE A 12 -55.81 14.37 24.09
CA PHE A 12 -56.10 14.47 22.65
C PHE A 12 -55.06 15.29 21.91
N LEU A 13 -54.60 16.39 22.51
CA LEU A 13 -53.50 17.21 21.97
C LEU A 13 -52.17 16.44 21.95
N LEU A 14 -51.90 15.68 23.01
CA LEU A 14 -50.73 14.81 23.11
C LEU A 14 -50.73 13.69 22.04
N ILE A 15 -51.89 13.08 21.80
CA ILE A 15 -52.09 12.06 20.75
C ILE A 15 -51.96 12.70 19.36
N LEU A 16 -52.46 13.94 19.17
CA LEU A 16 -52.35 14.65 17.88
C LEU A 16 -50.90 15.03 17.59
N VAL A 17 -50.15 15.50 18.59
CA VAL A 17 -48.71 15.80 18.46
C VAL A 17 -47.89 14.52 18.22
N LEU A 18 -48.17 13.44 18.91
CA LEU A 18 -47.54 12.14 18.70
C LEU A 18 -47.92 11.55 17.33
N GLY A 19 -49.14 11.78 16.85
CA GLY A 19 -49.60 11.34 15.52
C GLY A 19 -48.91 12.04 14.36
N THR A 20 -48.65 13.36 14.49
CA THR A 20 -47.95 14.12 13.42
C THR A 20 -46.48 13.73 13.30
N PHE A 21 -45.80 13.46 14.42
CA PHE A 21 -44.42 12.93 14.40
C PHE A 21 -44.36 11.52 13.81
N SER A 22 -45.37 10.68 14.02
CA SER A 22 -45.43 9.31 13.48
C SER A 22 -45.63 9.27 11.97
N CYS A 23 -46.43 10.19 11.38
CA CYS A 23 -46.66 10.24 9.93
C CYS A 23 -45.42 10.73 9.15
N SER A 24 -44.72 11.72 9.66
CA SER A 24 -43.48 12.22 9.02
C SER A 24 -42.41 11.13 8.98
N ASN A 25 -42.23 10.39 10.06
CA ASN A 25 -41.27 9.30 10.15
C ASN A 25 -41.58 8.13 9.21
N ARG A 26 -42.85 7.80 9.05
CA ARG A 26 -43.29 6.72 8.22
C ARG A 26 -42.97 7.00 6.74
N ASN A 27 -43.20 8.24 6.33
CA ASN A 27 -42.88 8.66 4.97
C ASN A 27 -41.35 8.62 4.70
N THR A 28 -40.53 9.16 5.59
CA THR A 28 -39.06 9.15 5.43
C THR A 28 -38.47 7.72 5.45
N ALA A 29 -39.01 6.85 6.32
CA ALA A 29 -38.57 5.46 6.36
C ALA A 29 -38.93 4.68 5.09
N GLU A 30 -40.12 4.93 4.51
CA GLU A 30 -40.55 4.34 3.23
C GLU A 30 -39.65 4.85 2.08
N MET A 31 -39.38 6.16 2.01
CA MET A 31 -38.45 6.73 1.03
C MET A 31 -37.07 6.07 1.08
N LEU A 32 -36.47 5.95 2.27
CA LEU A 32 -35.16 5.31 2.43
C LEU A 32 -35.18 3.82 2.05
N LYS A 33 -36.31 3.14 2.26
CA LYS A 33 -36.48 1.76 1.82
C LYS A 33 -36.61 1.65 0.30
N ASP A 34 -37.33 2.56 -0.32
CA ASP A 34 -37.49 2.61 -1.76
C ASP A 34 -36.15 2.92 -2.44
N ILE A 35 -35.42 3.93 -1.96
CA ILE A 35 -34.07 4.27 -2.42
C ILE A 35 -33.15 3.03 -2.35
N GLU A 36 -33.16 2.31 -1.23
CA GLU A 36 -32.36 1.09 -1.08
C GLU A 36 -32.67 0.03 -2.15
N SER A 37 -33.92 -0.05 -2.58
CA SER A 37 -34.34 -1.07 -3.54
C SER A 37 -33.77 -0.87 -4.95
N TYR A 38 -33.48 0.39 -5.35
CA TYR A 38 -33.03 0.71 -6.70
C TYR A 38 -31.66 1.40 -6.79
N ILE A 39 -31.01 1.70 -5.66
CA ILE A 39 -29.71 2.42 -5.61
C ILE A 39 -28.60 1.71 -6.40
N GLN A 40 -28.71 0.41 -6.60
CA GLN A 40 -27.75 -0.35 -7.41
C GLN A 40 -27.92 -0.05 -8.90
N GLU A 41 -29.16 0.11 -9.37
CA GLU A 41 -29.49 0.27 -10.78
C GLU A 41 -29.52 1.74 -11.23
N ARG A 42 -29.91 2.65 -10.31
CA ARG A 42 -30.07 4.09 -10.58
C ARG A 42 -29.44 4.95 -9.48
N PRO A 43 -28.10 4.91 -9.35
CA PRO A 43 -27.39 5.61 -8.28
C PRO A 43 -27.52 7.13 -8.35
N ASP A 44 -27.65 7.72 -9.54
CA ASP A 44 -27.87 9.14 -9.78
C ASP A 44 -29.21 9.61 -9.20
N SER A 45 -30.29 8.89 -9.49
CA SER A 45 -31.62 9.14 -8.94
C SER A 45 -31.62 8.97 -7.43
N ALA A 46 -30.97 7.92 -6.92
CA ALA A 46 -30.85 7.67 -5.49
C ALA A 46 -30.12 8.81 -4.77
N LEU A 47 -29.05 9.34 -5.34
CA LEU A 47 -28.31 10.47 -4.77
C LEU A 47 -29.18 11.73 -4.72
N ALA A 48 -29.89 12.05 -5.81
CA ALA A 48 -30.78 13.20 -5.88
C ALA A 48 -31.90 13.12 -4.83
N GLU A 49 -32.53 11.95 -4.67
CA GLU A 49 -33.58 11.76 -3.69
C GLU A 49 -33.02 11.82 -2.24
N ILE A 50 -31.88 11.21 -1.96
CA ILE A 50 -31.24 11.27 -0.64
C ILE A 50 -30.92 12.71 -0.26
N GLN A 51 -30.42 13.51 -1.20
CA GLN A 51 -30.10 14.93 -0.97
C GLN A 51 -31.35 15.79 -0.77
N SER A 52 -32.52 15.37 -1.26
CA SER A 52 -33.80 16.05 -1.06
C SER A 52 -34.43 15.81 0.31
N ILE A 53 -33.94 14.79 1.06
CA ILE A 53 -34.49 14.45 2.39
C ILE A 53 -34.14 15.56 3.40
N ASP A 54 -35.18 16.10 4.04
CA ASP A 54 -34.98 17.01 5.18
C ASP A 54 -34.36 16.25 6.36
N THR A 55 -33.10 16.57 6.67
CA THR A 55 -32.36 15.91 7.75
C THR A 55 -33.00 16.12 9.14
N THR A 56 -33.86 17.12 9.32
CA THR A 56 -34.63 17.32 10.57
C THR A 56 -35.67 16.22 10.78
N SER A 57 -36.12 15.57 9.70
CA SER A 57 -37.05 14.43 9.75
C SER A 57 -36.38 13.15 10.26
N LEU A 58 -35.04 13.08 10.29
CA LEU A 58 -34.27 11.93 10.76
C LEU A 58 -34.18 11.90 12.30
N ASN A 59 -35.32 11.79 12.97
CA ASN A 59 -35.42 11.94 14.41
C ASN A 59 -35.04 10.68 15.20
N THR A 60 -34.92 9.50 14.56
CA THR A 60 -34.46 8.27 15.21
C THR A 60 -33.00 7.96 14.85
N ARG A 61 -32.33 7.18 15.73
CA ARG A 61 -30.97 6.70 15.44
C ARG A 61 -30.93 5.79 14.20
N GLU A 62 -31.96 5.00 14.01
CA GLU A 62 -32.10 4.09 12.88
C GLU A 62 -32.24 4.84 11.55
N LEU A 63 -33.11 5.85 11.47
CA LEU A 63 -33.27 6.66 10.27
C LEU A 63 -31.97 7.39 9.90
N ARG A 64 -31.28 7.95 10.90
CA ARG A 64 -29.98 8.58 10.68
C ARG A 64 -28.94 7.58 10.15
N ALA A 65 -28.90 6.39 10.72
CA ALA A 65 -27.99 5.33 10.28
C ALA A 65 -28.29 4.88 8.85
N LYS A 66 -29.58 4.66 8.54
CA LYS A 66 -30.01 4.24 7.21
C LYS A 66 -29.71 5.31 6.16
N TYR A 67 -30.07 6.56 6.44
CA TYR A 67 -29.73 7.71 5.58
C TYR A 67 -28.23 7.81 5.34
N SER A 68 -27.44 7.77 6.41
CA SER A 68 -25.99 7.84 6.37
C SER A 68 -25.37 6.75 5.49
N LEU A 69 -25.84 5.51 5.63
CA LEU A 69 -25.38 4.39 4.82
C LEU A 69 -25.73 4.58 3.33
N LEU A 70 -27.00 4.89 3.04
CA LEU A 70 -27.45 5.06 1.66
C LEU A 70 -26.80 6.28 0.99
N HIS A 71 -26.56 7.36 1.76
CA HIS A 71 -25.85 8.54 1.25
C HIS A 71 -24.41 8.21 0.86
N ALA A 72 -23.65 7.54 1.74
CA ALA A 72 -22.30 7.09 1.40
C ALA A 72 -22.28 6.15 0.20
N MET A 73 -23.24 5.23 0.14
CA MET A 73 -23.40 4.31 -0.98
C MET A 73 -23.73 5.03 -2.30
N ALA A 74 -24.64 6.02 -2.27
CA ALA A 74 -24.99 6.80 -3.45
C ALA A 74 -23.84 7.65 -3.95
N LEU A 75 -23.05 8.28 -3.05
CA LEU A 75 -21.86 9.03 -3.41
C LEU A 75 -20.83 8.14 -4.12
N ASP A 76 -20.50 7.00 -3.53
CA ASP A 76 -19.51 6.07 -4.09
C ASP A 76 -19.93 5.56 -5.49
N LYS A 77 -21.20 5.17 -5.64
CA LYS A 77 -21.74 4.68 -6.92
C LYS A 77 -21.86 5.74 -8.01
N ASN A 78 -21.89 7.01 -7.65
CA ASN A 78 -21.80 8.14 -8.59
C ASN A 78 -20.37 8.62 -8.80
N TYR A 79 -19.36 7.85 -8.38
CA TYR A 79 -17.93 8.21 -8.49
C TYR A 79 -17.57 9.51 -7.80
N ILE A 80 -18.32 9.91 -6.76
CA ILE A 80 -18.03 11.07 -5.92
C ILE A 80 -17.15 10.63 -4.77
N ASN A 81 -15.89 11.04 -4.81
CA ASN A 81 -14.88 10.67 -3.81
C ASN A 81 -15.12 11.41 -2.48
N ALA A 82 -15.99 10.87 -1.64
CA ALA A 82 -16.18 11.35 -0.28
C ALA A 82 -14.96 10.97 0.59
N SER A 83 -14.38 11.95 1.31
CA SER A 83 -13.24 11.75 2.22
C SER A 83 -13.58 12.09 3.69
N ASN A 84 -14.81 12.51 3.98
CA ASN A 84 -15.24 12.83 5.33
C ASN A 84 -15.98 11.67 5.97
N ILE A 85 -15.35 11.01 6.96
CA ILE A 85 -15.91 9.87 7.68
C ILE A 85 -17.24 10.18 8.41
N GLN A 86 -17.51 11.45 8.72
CA GLN A 86 -18.75 11.84 9.39
C GLN A 86 -20.01 11.48 8.57
N ILE A 87 -19.87 11.31 7.26
CA ILE A 87 -20.96 10.89 6.37
C ILE A 87 -21.50 9.51 6.77
N ILE A 88 -20.64 8.56 7.15
CA ILE A 88 -20.99 7.16 7.46
C ILE A 88 -21.01 6.87 8.96
N GLU A 89 -20.53 7.77 9.81
CA GLU A 89 -20.39 7.55 11.25
C GLU A 89 -21.71 7.15 11.95
N PRO A 90 -22.88 7.73 11.65
CA PRO A 90 -24.15 7.29 12.24
C PRO A 90 -24.46 5.82 11.93
N ALA A 91 -24.13 5.33 10.74
CA ALA A 91 -24.31 3.92 10.36
C ALA A 91 -23.35 3.01 11.13
N LEU A 92 -22.09 3.36 11.24
CA LEU A 92 -21.08 2.60 12.00
C LEU A 92 -21.46 2.47 13.48
N ARG A 93 -21.96 3.54 14.07
CA ARG A 93 -22.40 3.55 15.49
C ARG A 93 -23.68 2.75 15.75
N PHE A 94 -24.55 2.62 14.76
CA PHE A 94 -25.83 1.92 14.90
C PHE A 94 -25.74 0.44 14.54
N TYR A 95 -25.12 0.10 13.39
CA TYR A 95 -25.02 -1.28 12.89
C TYR A 95 -23.84 -2.02 13.52
N THR A 96 -23.92 -2.31 14.82
CA THR A 96 -22.86 -2.98 15.59
C THR A 96 -22.96 -4.51 15.59
N HIS A 97 -24.13 -5.08 15.27
CA HIS A 97 -24.36 -6.51 15.24
C HIS A 97 -23.96 -7.11 13.90
N LYS A 98 -23.43 -8.34 13.90
CA LYS A 98 -23.04 -9.06 12.70
C LYS A 98 -24.18 -9.12 11.67
N GLY A 99 -23.89 -8.84 10.43
CA GLY A 99 -24.85 -8.91 9.32
C GLY A 99 -24.59 -7.89 8.21
N ARG A 100 -25.48 -7.92 7.20
CA ARG A 100 -25.33 -7.17 5.96
C ARG A 100 -25.12 -5.65 6.16
N TYR A 101 -25.89 -5.00 7.04
CA TYR A 101 -25.75 -3.56 7.24
C TYR A 101 -24.44 -3.18 7.92
N ARG A 102 -23.92 -4.01 8.81
CA ARG A 102 -22.60 -3.80 9.39
C ARG A 102 -21.51 -3.99 8.33
N MET A 103 -21.63 -5.00 7.48
CA MET A 103 -20.74 -5.22 6.36
C MET A 103 -20.72 -3.99 5.43
N LEU A 104 -21.90 -3.52 4.99
CA LEU A 104 -22.02 -2.35 4.11
C LEU A 104 -21.48 -1.07 4.76
N ALA A 105 -21.79 -0.81 6.03
CA ALA A 105 -21.31 0.37 6.74
C ALA A 105 -19.78 0.39 6.80
N ASN A 106 -19.16 -0.75 7.11
CA ASN A 106 -17.71 -0.87 7.12
C ASN A 106 -17.10 -0.82 5.70
N PHE A 107 -17.74 -1.42 4.71
CA PHE A 107 -17.28 -1.34 3.32
C PHE A 107 -17.20 0.13 2.85
N TYR A 108 -18.28 0.90 3.02
CA TYR A 108 -18.28 2.31 2.60
C TYR A 108 -17.43 3.21 3.50
N ALA A 109 -17.23 2.85 4.78
CA ALA A 109 -16.24 3.52 5.61
C ALA A 109 -14.81 3.29 5.09
N GLY A 110 -14.50 2.06 4.68
CA GLY A 110 -13.24 1.74 4.01
C GLY A 110 -13.02 2.59 2.76
N ARG A 111 -14.06 2.75 1.91
CA ARG A 111 -14.04 3.60 0.73
C ARG A 111 -13.74 5.07 1.05
N ILE A 112 -14.39 5.61 2.09
CA ILE A 112 -14.18 7.01 2.53
C ILE A 112 -12.73 7.20 3.01
N TYR A 113 -12.21 6.28 3.82
CA TYR A 113 -10.82 6.36 4.29
C TYR A 113 -9.80 6.16 3.15
N GLU A 114 -10.10 5.30 2.17
CA GLU A 114 -9.26 5.12 0.97
C GLU A 114 -9.20 6.43 0.16
N ASN A 115 -10.34 7.10 -0.06
CA ASN A 115 -10.40 8.39 -0.73
C ASN A 115 -9.62 9.49 0.02
N ASP A 116 -9.60 9.44 1.35
CA ASP A 116 -8.78 10.32 2.22
C ASP A 116 -7.31 9.89 2.31
N GLN A 117 -6.92 8.82 1.62
CA GLN A 117 -5.60 8.19 1.67
C GLN A 117 -5.19 7.69 3.07
N ASP A 118 -6.13 7.55 4.00
CA ASP A 118 -5.91 6.86 5.27
C ASP A 118 -6.04 5.34 5.08
N TYR A 119 -5.04 4.78 4.41
CA TYR A 119 -5.01 3.37 4.02
C TYR A 119 -5.09 2.41 5.19
N ALA A 120 -4.62 2.83 6.36
CA ALA A 120 -4.68 2.00 7.56
C ALA A 120 -6.11 1.83 8.07
N ASN A 121 -6.86 2.93 8.21
CA ASN A 121 -8.27 2.85 8.60
C ASN A 121 -9.12 2.21 7.49
N ALA A 122 -8.78 2.43 6.21
CA ALA A 122 -9.42 1.74 5.10
C ALA A 122 -9.32 0.21 5.26
N LEU A 123 -8.12 -0.33 5.48
CA LEU A 123 -7.90 -1.77 5.70
C LEU A 123 -8.63 -2.31 6.92
N ILE A 124 -8.69 -1.55 8.03
CA ILE A 124 -9.43 -1.96 9.22
C ILE A 124 -10.91 -2.15 8.87
N HIS A 125 -11.51 -1.17 8.22
CA HIS A 125 -12.91 -1.21 7.87
C HIS A 125 -13.23 -2.24 6.79
N TYR A 126 -12.36 -2.44 5.79
CA TYR A 126 -12.53 -3.52 4.82
C TYR A 126 -12.44 -4.91 5.46
N ASN A 127 -11.52 -5.13 6.40
CA ASN A 127 -11.45 -6.39 7.13
C ASN A 127 -12.69 -6.60 8.02
N ASP A 128 -13.16 -5.55 8.72
CA ASP A 128 -14.42 -5.63 9.46
C ASP A 128 -15.62 -5.92 8.53
N ALA A 129 -15.59 -5.44 7.28
CA ALA A 129 -16.59 -5.78 6.28
C ALA A 129 -16.49 -7.25 5.87
N LEU A 130 -15.31 -7.81 5.61
CA LEU A 130 -15.10 -9.22 5.32
C LEU A 130 -15.61 -10.13 6.45
N ASP A 131 -15.30 -9.79 7.69
CA ASP A 131 -15.75 -10.56 8.87
C ASP A 131 -17.28 -10.61 9.01
N ASN A 132 -17.98 -9.66 8.38
CA ASN A 132 -19.44 -9.54 8.43
C ASN A 132 -20.14 -9.91 7.12
N ALA A 133 -19.38 -10.17 6.04
CA ALA A 133 -19.92 -10.64 4.76
C ALA A 133 -20.44 -12.08 4.88
N SER A 134 -21.45 -12.40 4.08
CA SER A 134 -21.87 -13.79 3.89
C SER A 134 -20.91 -14.48 2.93
N GLU A 135 -20.58 -15.74 3.18
CA GLU A 135 -19.75 -16.56 2.28
C GLU A 135 -20.33 -16.71 0.87
N GLN A 136 -21.62 -16.43 0.70
CA GLN A 136 -22.32 -16.50 -0.58
C GLN A 136 -22.54 -15.11 -1.22
N ASP A 137 -22.14 -14.02 -0.55
CA ASP A 137 -22.23 -12.67 -1.12
C ASP A 137 -20.99 -12.38 -1.99
N TYR A 138 -20.88 -13.14 -3.10
CA TYR A 138 -19.72 -13.09 -4.00
C TYR A 138 -19.48 -11.69 -4.57
N LEU A 139 -20.55 -10.89 -4.74
CA LEU A 139 -20.40 -9.51 -5.18
C LEU A 139 -19.57 -8.69 -4.18
N TYR A 140 -20.03 -8.62 -2.92
CA TYR A 140 -19.35 -7.80 -1.93
C TYR A 140 -18.01 -8.41 -1.49
N LEU A 141 -17.86 -9.73 -1.44
CA LEU A 141 -16.56 -10.37 -1.22
C LEU A 141 -15.57 -9.96 -2.32
N GLY A 142 -15.95 -10.04 -3.58
CA GLY A 142 -15.11 -9.63 -4.70
C GLY A 142 -14.76 -8.13 -4.66
N LEU A 143 -15.75 -7.27 -4.38
CA LEU A 143 -15.53 -5.83 -4.26
C LEU A 143 -14.58 -5.50 -3.10
N ILE A 144 -14.83 -6.06 -1.90
CA ILE A 144 -13.98 -5.77 -0.71
C ILE A 144 -12.54 -6.21 -0.97
N HIS A 145 -12.33 -7.42 -1.51
CA HIS A 145 -10.99 -7.87 -1.86
C HIS A 145 -10.34 -7.00 -2.95
N SER A 146 -11.11 -6.54 -3.93
CA SER A 146 -10.63 -5.61 -4.94
C SER A 146 -10.14 -4.29 -4.35
N TYR A 147 -10.86 -3.72 -3.38
CA TYR A 147 -10.48 -2.46 -2.73
C TYR A 147 -9.33 -2.64 -1.73
N ILE A 148 -9.29 -3.74 -1.00
CA ILE A 148 -8.10 -4.09 -0.21
C ILE A 148 -6.85 -4.14 -1.12
N ALA A 149 -6.97 -4.77 -2.29
CA ALA A 149 -5.89 -4.83 -3.26
C ALA A 149 -5.48 -3.43 -3.75
N ASN A 150 -6.43 -2.51 -3.98
CA ASN A 150 -6.12 -1.14 -4.37
C ASN A 150 -5.35 -0.38 -3.27
N VAL A 151 -5.67 -0.63 -2.00
CA VAL A 151 -4.89 -0.09 -0.87
C VAL A 151 -3.47 -0.64 -0.89
N TYR A 152 -3.30 -1.94 -1.10
CA TYR A 152 -1.97 -2.55 -1.21
C TYR A 152 -1.19 -2.03 -2.43
N HIS A 153 -1.86 -1.84 -3.57
CA HIS A 153 -1.29 -1.16 -4.73
C HIS A 153 -0.76 0.23 -4.36
N SER A 154 -1.60 1.05 -3.73
CA SER A 154 -1.26 2.42 -3.33
C SER A 154 -0.09 2.50 -2.34
N THR A 155 0.22 1.39 -1.66
CA THR A 155 1.31 1.26 -0.68
C THR A 155 2.49 0.45 -1.21
N TYR A 156 2.51 0.14 -2.52
CA TYR A 156 3.53 -0.67 -3.20
C TYR A 156 3.72 -2.09 -2.64
N ALA A 157 2.69 -2.64 -2.00
CA ALA A 157 2.65 -4.01 -1.51
C ALA A 157 2.07 -4.94 -2.60
N PHE A 158 2.78 -5.07 -3.73
CA PHE A 158 2.27 -5.69 -4.95
C PHE A 158 1.96 -7.20 -4.81
N LYS A 159 2.59 -7.89 -3.87
CA LYS A 159 2.28 -9.32 -3.61
C LYS A 159 0.94 -9.49 -2.93
N GLU A 160 0.67 -8.65 -1.95
CA GLU A 160 -0.60 -8.61 -1.24
C GLU A 160 -1.71 -8.13 -2.18
N GLU A 161 -1.42 -7.14 -3.04
CA GLU A 161 -2.31 -6.73 -4.13
C GLU A 161 -2.71 -7.94 -4.99
N LEU A 162 -1.72 -8.71 -5.48
CA LEU A 162 -1.95 -9.88 -6.32
C LEU A 162 -2.82 -10.91 -5.62
N LEU A 163 -2.51 -11.28 -4.37
CA LEU A 163 -3.30 -12.23 -3.60
C LEU A 163 -4.77 -11.83 -3.51
N HIS A 164 -5.03 -10.56 -3.20
CA HIS A 164 -6.40 -10.07 -3.07
C HIS A 164 -7.10 -9.92 -4.42
N LYS A 165 -6.39 -9.61 -5.51
CA LYS A 165 -6.97 -9.62 -6.88
C LYS A 165 -7.30 -11.03 -7.35
N GLU A 166 -6.51 -12.04 -7.00
CA GLU A 166 -6.84 -13.44 -7.27
C GLU A 166 -8.15 -13.84 -6.59
N ILE A 167 -8.30 -13.55 -5.29
CA ILE A 167 -9.53 -13.84 -4.55
C ILE A 167 -10.73 -13.08 -5.12
N ALA A 168 -10.54 -11.80 -5.47
CA ALA A 168 -11.62 -10.99 -6.07
C ALA A 168 -12.09 -11.56 -7.39
N SER A 169 -11.16 -11.95 -8.27
CA SER A 169 -11.47 -12.60 -9.55
C SER A 169 -12.25 -13.89 -9.37
N GLU A 170 -11.82 -14.76 -8.45
CA GLU A 170 -12.56 -15.99 -8.12
C GLU A 170 -14.00 -15.71 -7.60
N CYS A 171 -14.18 -14.66 -6.81
CA CYS A 171 -15.50 -14.26 -6.33
C CYS A 171 -16.40 -13.79 -7.49
N PHE A 172 -15.86 -12.99 -8.40
CA PHE A 172 -16.60 -12.50 -9.55
C PHE A 172 -16.92 -13.62 -10.57
N GLU A 173 -16.04 -14.59 -10.75
CA GLU A 173 -16.35 -15.80 -11.52
C GLU A 173 -17.51 -16.59 -10.90
N LYS A 174 -17.54 -16.76 -9.57
CA LYS A 174 -18.64 -17.42 -8.85
C LYS A 174 -19.95 -16.63 -8.90
N LEU A 175 -19.87 -15.29 -8.98
CA LEU A 175 -21.03 -14.42 -9.20
C LEU A 175 -21.65 -14.65 -10.56
N GLY A 176 -20.85 -14.91 -11.61
CA GLY A 176 -21.29 -15.24 -12.96
C GLY A 176 -21.78 -14.05 -13.80
N GLU A 177 -21.62 -12.82 -13.33
CA GLU A 177 -21.96 -11.60 -14.07
C GLU A 177 -20.77 -11.12 -14.90
N GLN A 178 -20.89 -11.08 -16.24
CA GLN A 178 -19.79 -10.81 -17.16
C GLN A 178 -19.04 -9.51 -16.86
N HIS A 179 -19.78 -8.45 -16.52
CA HIS A 179 -19.15 -7.17 -16.17
C HIS A 179 -18.16 -7.28 -15.00
N TYR A 180 -18.53 -8.01 -13.94
CA TYR A 180 -17.64 -8.21 -12.79
C TYR A 180 -16.52 -9.21 -13.09
N ILE A 181 -16.78 -10.23 -13.92
CA ILE A 181 -15.73 -11.14 -14.41
C ILE A 181 -14.66 -10.34 -15.13
N ASP A 182 -15.04 -9.49 -16.08
CA ASP A 182 -14.10 -8.63 -16.81
C ASP A 182 -13.30 -7.70 -15.88
N LEU A 183 -13.96 -7.10 -14.88
CA LEU A 183 -13.29 -6.28 -13.87
C LEU A 183 -12.30 -7.10 -13.02
N GLY A 184 -12.64 -8.32 -12.67
CA GLY A 184 -11.78 -9.25 -11.96
C GLY A 184 -10.53 -9.59 -12.76
N ILE A 185 -10.70 -10.00 -14.01
CA ILE A 185 -9.61 -10.33 -14.93
C ILE A 185 -8.73 -9.10 -15.17
N PHE A 186 -9.30 -7.92 -15.39
CA PHE A 186 -8.55 -6.68 -15.57
C PHE A 186 -7.72 -6.31 -14.35
N GLY A 187 -8.34 -6.39 -13.16
CA GLY A 187 -7.63 -6.13 -11.90
C GLY A 187 -6.49 -7.12 -11.64
N LEU A 188 -6.72 -8.39 -11.95
CA LEU A 188 -5.70 -9.44 -11.83
C LEU A 188 -4.56 -9.24 -12.84
N ALA A 189 -4.87 -8.84 -14.07
CA ALA A 189 -3.88 -8.51 -15.09
C ALA A 189 -2.96 -7.35 -14.61
N ASN A 190 -3.55 -6.27 -14.08
CA ASN A 190 -2.80 -5.16 -13.52
C ASN A 190 -1.91 -5.61 -12.35
N ALA A 191 -2.39 -6.48 -11.47
CA ALA A 191 -1.61 -7.00 -10.37
C ALA A 191 -0.43 -7.86 -10.85
N TRP A 192 -0.59 -8.68 -11.88
CA TRP A 192 0.52 -9.41 -12.51
C TRP A 192 1.54 -8.47 -13.17
N HIS A 193 1.06 -7.41 -13.84
CA HIS A 193 1.90 -6.37 -14.38
C HIS A 193 2.77 -5.72 -13.27
N ASN A 194 2.17 -5.31 -12.16
CA ASN A 194 2.86 -4.71 -11.02
C ASN A 194 3.89 -5.66 -10.37
N ASN A 195 3.65 -6.95 -10.46
CA ASN A 195 4.59 -8.00 -10.05
C ASN A 195 5.60 -8.38 -11.14
N HIS A 196 5.71 -7.58 -12.20
CA HIS A 196 6.65 -7.78 -13.33
C HIS A 196 6.46 -9.11 -14.08
N ASN A 197 5.29 -9.76 -13.95
CA ASN A 197 4.94 -10.91 -14.77
C ASN A 197 4.15 -10.48 -16.00
N PHE A 198 4.84 -9.76 -16.89
CA PHE A 198 4.26 -9.16 -18.09
C PHE A 198 3.61 -10.17 -19.03
N GLN A 199 4.09 -11.41 -19.05
CA GLN A 199 3.53 -12.46 -19.90
C GLN A 199 2.13 -12.91 -19.41
N LYS A 200 1.95 -13.09 -18.10
CA LYS A 200 0.63 -13.41 -17.54
C LYS A 200 -0.33 -12.23 -17.69
N ALA A 201 0.16 -11.01 -17.43
CA ALA A 201 -0.62 -9.80 -17.62
C ALA A 201 -1.12 -9.68 -19.07
N ASP A 202 -0.25 -9.83 -20.07
CA ASP A 202 -0.64 -9.78 -21.50
C ASP A 202 -1.70 -10.84 -21.86
N SER A 203 -1.56 -12.06 -21.33
CA SER A 203 -2.53 -13.12 -21.56
C SER A 203 -3.94 -12.73 -21.08
N LEU A 204 -4.03 -12.15 -19.86
CA LEU A 204 -5.32 -11.74 -19.27
C LEU A 204 -5.90 -10.50 -19.97
N TYR A 205 -5.07 -9.50 -20.30
CA TYR A 205 -5.55 -8.36 -21.08
C TYR A 205 -6.07 -8.79 -22.46
N ARG A 206 -5.39 -9.73 -23.11
CA ARG A 206 -5.80 -10.28 -24.40
C ARG A 206 -7.14 -11.00 -24.30
N GLU A 207 -7.35 -11.77 -23.25
CA GLU A 207 -8.63 -12.44 -22.98
C GLU A 207 -9.78 -11.45 -22.98
N ILE A 208 -9.65 -10.31 -22.27
CA ILE A 208 -10.67 -9.25 -22.25
C ILE A 208 -10.86 -8.65 -23.65
N CYS A 209 -9.77 -8.41 -24.39
CA CYS A 209 -9.82 -7.81 -25.72
C CYS A 209 -10.48 -8.70 -26.77
N GLU A 210 -10.40 -10.03 -26.63
CA GLU A 210 -10.93 -11.01 -27.56
C GLU A 210 -12.38 -11.43 -27.23
N GLN A 211 -12.85 -11.17 -26.01
CA GLN A 211 -14.19 -11.52 -25.56
C GLN A 211 -15.24 -10.49 -26.02
N GLY A 212 -15.95 -10.77 -27.13
CA GLY A 212 -17.14 -10.06 -27.54
C GLY A 212 -16.91 -8.68 -28.18
N ASP A 213 -17.69 -7.67 -27.76
CA ASP A 213 -17.63 -6.34 -28.33
C ASP A 213 -16.33 -5.61 -27.95
N SER A 214 -15.51 -5.33 -28.97
CA SER A 214 -14.21 -4.64 -28.79
C SER A 214 -14.35 -3.16 -28.39
N LEU A 215 -15.55 -2.60 -28.45
CA LEU A 215 -15.87 -1.21 -28.06
C LEU A 215 -16.36 -1.09 -26.60
N ARG A 216 -16.49 -2.21 -25.87
CA ARG A 216 -16.77 -2.13 -24.42
C ARG A 216 -15.67 -1.32 -23.72
N SER A 217 -16.06 -0.45 -22.81
CA SER A 217 -15.10 0.41 -22.07
C SER A 217 -13.96 -0.38 -21.43
N ILE A 218 -14.25 -1.55 -20.85
CA ILE A 218 -13.22 -2.41 -20.23
C ILE A 218 -12.24 -2.98 -21.26
N ALA A 219 -12.69 -3.30 -22.48
CA ALA A 219 -11.82 -3.80 -23.53
C ALA A 219 -10.89 -2.71 -24.07
N ILE A 220 -11.36 -1.46 -24.11
CA ILE A 220 -10.53 -0.31 -24.48
C ILE A 220 -9.45 -0.07 -23.40
N LEU A 221 -9.85 -0.09 -22.11
CA LEU A 221 -8.89 0.01 -21.00
C LEU A 221 -7.87 -1.14 -21.02
N ALA A 222 -8.28 -2.35 -21.34
CA ALA A 222 -7.39 -3.50 -21.44
C ALA A 222 -6.37 -3.34 -22.59
N LYS A 223 -6.75 -2.71 -23.70
CA LYS A 223 -5.81 -2.40 -24.80
C LYS A 223 -4.77 -1.36 -24.40
N ILE A 224 -5.17 -0.31 -23.65
CA ILE A 224 -4.25 0.68 -23.11
C ILE A 224 -3.27 0.01 -22.13
N ALA A 225 -3.80 -0.73 -21.16
CA ALA A 225 -2.99 -1.43 -20.17
C ALA A 225 -2.06 -2.49 -20.81
N ARG A 226 -2.49 -3.11 -21.90
CA ARG A 226 -1.67 -4.03 -22.69
C ARG A 226 -0.53 -3.31 -23.40
N ALA A 227 -0.76 -2.10 -23.91
CA ALA A 227 0.28 -1.28 -24.50
C ALA A 227 1.36 -0.94 -23.45
N ASP A 228 0.98 -0.40 -22.29
CA ASP A 228 1.88 -0.11 -21.18
C ASP A 228 2.64 -1.38 -20.71
N ASN A 229 1.94 -2.50 -20.57
CA ASN A 229 2.55 -3.78 -20.21
C ASN A 229 3.62 -4.24 -21.20
N ALA A 230 3.38 -4.07 -22.50
CA ALA A 230 4.32 -4.43 -23.54
C ALA A 230 5.56 -3.52 -23.50
N VAL A 231 5.38 -2.21 -23.36
CA VAL A 231 6.49 -1.25 -23.29
C VAL A 231 7.36 -1.50 -22.06
N LYS A 232 6.77 -1.77 -20.91
CA LYS A 232 7.52 -2.09 -19.68
C LYS A 232 8.21 -3.46 -19.73
N SER A 233 7.72 -4.38 -20.55
CA SER A 233 8.40 -5.66 -20.82
C SER A 233 9.64 -5.54 -21.72
N GLU A 234 9.86 -4.37 -22.33
CA GLU A 234 10.92 -4.07 -23.30
C GLU A 234 10.92 -4.97 -24.56
N LYS A 235 9.86 -5.74 -24.79
CA LYS A 235 9.71 -6.67 -25.92
C LYS A 235 8.45 -6.35 -26.70
N TYR A 236 8.51 -5.36 -27.58
CA TYR A 236 7.35 -4.91 -28.35
C TYR A 236 7.75 -4.34 -29.72
N ASP A 237 6.80 -4.37 -30.66
CA ASP A 237 6.86 -3.58 -31.88
C ASP A 237 6.20 -2.21 -31.63
N PRO A 238 6.93 -1.09 -31.76
CA PRO A 238 6.36 0.24 -31.55
C PRO A 238 5.12 0.53 -32.42
N ASN A 239 5.06 -0.05 -33.65
CA ASN A 239 3.91 0.14 -34.52
C ASN A 239 2.65 -0.59 -34.03
N GLU A 240 2.81 -1.74 -33.37
CA GLU A 240 1.67 -2.43 -32.74
C GLU A 240 1.15 -1.63 -31.54
N ILE A 241 2.06 -1.08 -30.72
CA ILE A 241 1.68 -0.27 -29.55
C ILE A 241 1.01 1.03 -30.01
N LEU A 242 1.53 1.68 -31.04
CA LEU A 242 0.89 2.86 -31.62
C LEU A 242 -0.57 2.60 -31.98
N LYS A 243 -0.87 1.50 -32.67
CA LYS A 243 -2.25 1.12 -33.04
C LYS A 243 -3.16 0.92 -31.83
N LEU A 244 -2.65 0.40 -30.70
CA LEU A 244 -3.44 0.24 -29.50
C LEU A 244 -3.85 1.59 -28.90
N TYR A 245 -2.92 2.55 -28.86
CA TYR A 245 -3.22 3.90 -28.37
C TYR A 245 -4.14 4.66 -29.32
N GLU A 246 -3.88 4.61 -30.63
CA GLU A 246 -4.73 5.24 -31.63
C GLU A 246 -6.18 4.70 -31.54
N PHE A 247 -6.32 3.37 -31.45
CA PHE A 247 -7.64 2.76 -31.26
C PHE A 247 -8.33 3.26 -29.97
N ALA A 248 -7.60 3.39 -28.87
CA ALA A 248 -8.15 3.90 -27.61
C ALA A 248 -8.60 5.35 -27.74
N LEU A 249 -7.80 6.21 -28.36
CA LEU A 249 -8.13 7.61 -28.60
C LEU A 249 -9.37 7.79 -29.49
N GLU A 250 -9.51 6.96 -30.53
CA GLU A 250 -10.66 6.99 -31.43
C GLU A 250 -11.97 6.57 -30.76
N ASN A 251 -11.91 5.71 -29.73
CA ASN A 251 -13.09 5.08 -29.17
C ASN A 251 -13.49 5.53 -27.76
N SER A 252 -12.58 5.99 -26.92
CA SER A 252 -12.90 6.46 -25.56
C SER A 252 -12.52 7.90 -25.29
N GLY A 253 -11.45 8.37 -25.88
CA GLY A 253 -10.85 9.68 -25.57
C GLY A 253 -10.26 9.80 -24.15
N GLU A 254 -10.40 8.78 -23.32
CA GLU A 254 -9.98 8.80 -21.91
C GLU A 254 -8.71 7.97 -21.71
N MET A 255 -7.57 8.63 -21.81
CA MET A 255 -6.28 8.11 -21.41
C MET A 255 -5.77 8.85 -20.19
N SER A 256 -5.03 8.18 -19.33
CA SER A 256 -4.35 8.83 -18.21
C SER A 256 -3.22 9.76 -18.71
N LEU A 257 -2.80 10.69 -17.87
CA LEU A 257 -1.64 11.53 -18.21
C LEU A 257 -0.38 10.68 -18.48
N GLU A 258 -0.22 9.57 -17.78
CA GLU A 258 0.91 8.66 -17.99
C GLU A 258 0.83 7.97 -19.34
N ASP A 259 -0.35 7.51 -19.75
CA ASP A 259 -0.56 6.90 -21.08
C ASP A 259 -0.24 7.87 -22.21
N TYR A 260 -0.59 9.16 -22.06
CA TYR A 260 -0.22 10.18 -23.04
C TYR A 260 1.29 10.40 -23.12
N TYR A 261 2.02 10.36 -22.00
CA TYR A 261 3.48 10.43 -22.02
C TYR A 261 4.09 9.21 -22.72
N GLU A 262 3.56 8.02 -22.45
CA GLU A 262 3.99 6.80 -23.09
C GLU A 262 3.70 6.80 -24.59
N TYR A 263 2.53 7.26 -24.99
CA TYR A 263 2.16 7.47 -26.39
C TYR A 263 3.15 8.42 -27.09
N ALA A 264 3.48 9.55 -26.45
CA ALA A 264 4.49 10.47 -26.98
C ALA A 264 5.88 9.82 -27.11
N TYR A 265 6.23 8.91 -26.18
CA TYR A 265 7.47 8.12 -26.27
C TYR A 265 7.45 7.18 -27.49
N ILE A 266 6.37 6.47 -27.73
CA ILE A 266 6.20 5.58 -28.89
C ILE A 266 6.29 6.37 -30.20
N LEU A 267 5.60 7.53 -30.28
CA LEU A 267 5.70 8.44 -31.43
C LEU A 267 7.14 8.90 -31.67
N THR A 268 7.86 9.26 -30.61
CA THR A 268 9.26 9.66 -30.71
C THR A 268 10.14 8.54 -31.26
N LYS A 269 9.92 7.32 -30.80
CA LYS A 269 10.66 6.12 -31.22
C LYS A 269 10.42 5.77 -32.69
N LEU A 270 9.25 6.09 -33.20
CA LEU A 270 8.87 5.94 -34.62
C LEU A 270 9.26 7.13 -35.49
N GLY A 271 9.85 8.19 -34.91
CA GLY A 271 10.28 9.37 -35.64
C GLY A 271 9.19 10.45 -35.83
N TYR A 272 8.00 10.29 -35.25
CA TYR A 272 6.90 11.28 -35.29
C TYR A 272 7.13 12.38 -34.23
N HIS A 273 8.26 13.10 -34.37
CA HIS A 273 8.71 14.06 -33.35
C HIS A 273 7.78 15.27 -33.19
N THR A 274 7.11 15.71 -34.25
CA THR A 274 6.20 16.85 -34.22
C THR A 274 4.98 16.53 -33.39
N GLU A 275 4.36 15.39 -33.64
CA GLU A 275 3.17 14.91 -32.92
C GLU A 275 3.50 14.65 -31.43
N ALA A 276 4.63 14.01 -31.17
CA ALA A 276 5.10 13.79 -29.81
C ALA A 276 5.29 15.10 -29.04
N ASN A 277 5.91 16.11 -29.68
CA ASN A 277 6.13 17.41 -29.04
C ASN A 277 4.82 18.16 -28.77
N ASN A 278 3.85 18.09 -29.68
CA ASN A 278 2.53 18.70 -29.48
C ASN A 278 1.82 18.09 -28.24
N ILE A 279 1.89 16.78 -28.06
CA ILE A 279 1.34 16.11 -26.88
C ILE A 279 2.08 16.58 -25.61
N LEU A 280 3.40 16.61 -25.62
CA LEU A 280 4.20 17.06 -24.47
C LEU A 280 3.94 18.52 -24.10
N GLU A 281 3.67 19.37 -25.07
CA GLU A 281 3.27 20.78 -24.84
C GLU A 281 1.92 20.85 -24.14
N GLN A 282 0.91 20.09 -24.60
CA GLN A 282 -0.39 19.99 -23.96
C GLN A 282 -0.29 19.46 -22.52
N LEU A 283 0.58 18.46 -22.30
CA LEU A 283 0.79 17.88 -20.96
C LEU A 283 1.55 18.84 -20.02
N SER A 284 2.19 19.88 -20.53
CA SER A 284 2.99 20.81 -19.71
C SER A 284 2.16 21.68 -18.77
N VAL A 285 0.84 21.79 -18.97
CA VAL A 285 -0.08 22.52 -18.09
C VAL A 285 -0.39 21.78 -16.79
N TYR A 286 -0.13 20.47 -16.73
CA TYR A 286 -0.37 19.66 -15.55
C TYR A 286 0.86 19.64 -14.62
N PRO A 287 0.65 19.46 -13.30
CA PRO A 287 1.76 19.32 -12.36
C PRO A 287 2.67 18.15 -12.74
N ALA A 288 3.97 18.40 -12.71
CA ALA A 288 4.93 17.37 -13.04
C ALA A 288 5.01 16.30 -11.93
N THR A 289 5.02 15.04 -12.32
CA THR A 289 5.15 13.86 -11.46
C THR A 289 6.49 13.16 -11.72
N TYR A 290 6.86 12.21 -10.85
CA TYR A 290 8.04 11.38 -11.11
C TYR A 290 7.89 10.56 -12.41
N ALA A 291 6.67 10.07 -12.70
CA ALA A 291 6.38 9.32 -13.93
C ALA A 291 6.51 10.21 -15.17
N SER A 292 6.00 11.45 -15.13
CA SER A 292 6.13 12.40 -16.23
C SER A 292 7.61 12.71 -16.56
N TYR A 293 8.44 12.89 -15.53
CA TYR A 293 9.87 13.08 -15.74
C TYR A 293 10.57 11.82 -16.24
N TRP A 294 10.14 10.63 -15.79
CA TRP A 294 10.66 9.35 -16.28
C TRP A 294 10.41 9.17 -17.79
N TRP A 295 9.18 9.44 -18.24
CA TRP A 295 8.86 9.34 -19.67
C TRP A 295 9.57 10.42 -20.49
N ARG A 296 9.68 11.64 -19.99
CA ARG A 296 10.48 12.70 -20.64
C ARG A 296 11.95 12.30 -20.74
N TYR A 297 12.52 11.66 -19.73
CA TYR A 297 13.86 11.08 -19.79
C TYR A 297 13.98 10.09 -20.96
N LYS A 298 13.04 9.11 -21.06
CA LYS A 298 13.04 8.12 -22.15
C LYS A 298 12.92 8.80 -23.53
N ILE A 299 12.08 9.79 -23.67
CA ILE A 299 11.89 10.58 -24.91
C ILE A 299 13.17 11.33 -25.29
N GLU A 300 13.80 12.03 -24.34
CA GLU A 300 15.05 12.76 -24.63
C GLU A 300 16.23 11.83 -24.92
N GLN A 301 16.23 10.65 -24.32
CA GLN A 301 17.20 9.58 -24.63
C GLN A 301 17.04 9.09 -26.07
N GLU A 302 15.83 8.81 -26.54
CA GLU A 302 15.55 8.42 -27.94
C GLU A 302 15.93 9.52 -28.94
N LYS A 303 15.73 10.81 -28.57
CA LYS A 303 16.15 11.96 -29.37
C LYS A 303 17.67 12.16 -29.38
N GLY A 304 18.43 11.43 -28.57
CA GLY A 304 19.89 11.61 -28.40
C GLY A 304 20.29 12.82 -27.55
N ASN A 305 19.34 13.49 -26.89
CA ASN A 305 19.57 14.67 -26.05
C ASN A 305 20.03 14.28 -24.65
N LEU A 306 21.19 13.65 -24.53
CA LEU A 306 21.65 13.03 -23.28
C LEU A 306 21.71 14.00 -22.08
N ASN A 307 22.04 15.28 -22.28
CA ASN A 307 22.05 16.26 -21.19
C ASN A 307 20.66 16.50 -20.60
N ASN A 308 19.65 16.65 -21.46
CA ASN A 308 18.27 16.81 -21.03
C ASN A 308 17.76 15.51 -20.40
N ALA A 309 18.07 14.37 -20.97
CA ALA A 309 17.70 13.07 -20.43
C ALA A 309 18.22 12.89 -18.98
N VAL A 310 19.49 13.20 -18.71
CA VAL A 310 20.04 13.13 -17.35
C VAL A 310 19.30 14.07 -16.40
N SER A 311 19.02 15.30 -16.81
CA SER A 311 18.29 16.27 -15.97
C SER A 311 16.88 15.78 -15.64
N MET A 312 16.16 15.18 -16.61
CA MET A 312 14.82 14.62 -16.38
C MET A 312 14.88 13.41 -15.44
N LEU A 313 15.88 12.55 -15.57
CA LEU A 313 16.07 11.41 -14.67
C LEU A 313 16.37 11.86 -13.23
N GLU A 314 17.20 12.88 -13.03
CA GLU A 314 17.49 13.46 -11.73
C GLU A 314 16.21 13.95 -11.03
N GLU A 315 15.36 14.71 -11.73
CA GLU A 315 14.09 15.19 -11.19
C GLU A 315 13.09 14.05 -10.92
N SER A 316 13.03 13.04 -11.80
CA SER A 316 12.21 11.85 -11.58
C SER A 316 12.60 11.14 -10.28
N ILE A 317 13.89 10.86 -10.09
CA ILE A 317 14.41 10.19 -8.88
C ILE A 317 14.11 11.01 -7.61
N LYS A 318 14.30 12.32 -7.67
CA LYS A 318 14.03 13.24 -6.55
C LYS A 318 12.56 13.20 -6.14
N LEU A 319 11.64 13.29 -7.10
CA LEU A 319 10.19 13.24 -6.83
C LEU A 319 9.76 11.86 -6.35
N GLN A 320 10.26 10.78 -6.97
CA GLN A 320 9.96 9.41 -6.54
C GLN A 320 10.38 9.17 -5.09
N ASN A 321 11.55 9.66 -4.69
CA ASN A 321 12.02 9.56 -3.31
C ASN A 321 11.08 10.23 -2.31
N ASN A 322 10.52 11.39 -2.65
CA ASN A 322 9.57 12.09 -1.79
C ASN A 322 8.26 11.29 -1.65
N VAL A 323 7.72 10.79 -2.76
CA VAL A 323 6.49 9.96 -2.77
C VAL A 323 6.67 8.67 -1.96
N VAL A 324 7.78 7.97 -2.18
CA VAL A 324 8.08 6.72 -1.47
C VAL A 324 8.23 6.99 0.04
N LYS A 325 8.91 8.08 0.42
CA LYS A 325 9.08 8.46 1.83
C LYS A 325 7.75 8.75 2.53
N GLU A 326 6.83 9.40 1.84
CA GLU A 326 5.53 9.75 2.38
C GLU A 326 4.62 8.51 2.51
N LYS A 327 4.52 7.70 1.47
CA LYS A 327 3.62 6.54 1.41
C LYS A 327 4.06 5.36 2.27
N ILE A 328 5.35 5.01 2.28
CA ILE A 328 5.85 3.90 3.09
C ILE A 328 5.80 4.25 4.59
N SER A 329 6.07 5.51 4.97
CA SER A 329 6.03 5.90 6.38
C SER A 329 4.62 5.79 6.99
N GLN A 330 3.57 6.00 6.21
CA GLN A 330 2.19 5.96 6.69
C GLN A 330 1.61 4.53 6.76
N SER A 331 1.90 3.68 5.77
CA SER A 331 1.16 2.42 5.60
C SER A 331 1.71 1.24 6.39
N VAL A 332 3.02 1.06 6.39
CA VAL A 332 3.64 -0.11 7.02
C VAL A 332 3.54 -0.05 8.54
N PHE A 333 3.72 1.13 9.12
CA PHE A 333 3.72 1.33 10.58
C PHE A 333 2.34 1.09 11.21
N LYS A 334 1.29 1.61 10.56
CA LYS A 334 -0.08 1.53 11.11
C LYS A 334 -0.72 0.17 10.86
N SER A 335 -0.52 -0.42 9.69
CA SER A 335 -1.06 -1.75 9.39
C SER A 335 -0.42 -2.85 10.24
N GLN A 336 0.88 -2.77 10.51
CA GLN A 336 1.53 -3.69 11.45
C GLN A 336 1.06 -3.48 12.91
N SER A 337 0.94 -2.24 13.36
CA SER A 337 0.47 -1.97 14.74
C SER A 337 -0.97 -2.43 14.94
N GLU A 338 -1.84 -2.28 13.94
CA GLU A 338 -3.22 -2.76 13.99
C GLU A 338 -3.33 -4.28 13.82
N PHE A 339 -2.52 -4.90 12.96
CA PHE A 339 -2.40 -6.36 12.89
C PHE A 339 -1.99 -6.93 14.26
N TYR A 340 -0.99 -6.33 14.91
CA TYR A 340 -0.58 -6.72 16.28
C TYR A 340 -1.65 -6.39 17.31
N ARG A 341 -2.39 -5.30 17.18
CA ARG A 341 -3.51 -4.95 18.06
C ARG A 341 -4.66 -5.94 17.91
N HIS A 342 -5.05 -6.32 16.70
CA HIS A 342 -6.06 -7.37 16.46
C HIS A 342 -5.60 -8.74 16.95
N ALA A 343 -4.34 -9.11 16.74
CA ALA A 343 -3.75 -10.32 17.32
C ALA A 343 -3.73 -10.27 18.86
N MET A 344 -3.52 -9.10 19.45
CA MET A 344 -3.55 -8.89 20.90
C MET A 344 -4.96 -8.92 21.48
N LEU A 345 -5.94 -8.33 20.77
CA LEU A 345 -7.36 -8.34 21.16
C LEU A 345 -7.97 -9.74 21.02
N SER A 346 -7.62 -10.48 19.94
CA SER A 346 -8.02 -11.89 19.80
C SER A 346 -7.43 -12.75 20.93
N THR A 347 -6.17 -12.50 21.31
CA THR A 347 -5.52 -13.17 22.45
C THR A 347 -6.16 -12.79 23.78
N GLN A 348 -6.67 -11.58 23.96
CA GLN A 348 -7.43 -11.17 25.16
C GLN A 348 -8.84 -11.74 25.18
N GLN A 349 -9.53 -11.77 24.05
CA GLN A 349 -10.82 -12.45 23.91
C GLN A 349 -10.70 -13.96 24.15
N GLU A 350 -9.65 -14.59 23.64
CA GLU A 350 -9.35 -15.99 23.95
C GLU A 350 -9.09 -16.22 25.45
N LYS A 351 -8.36 -15.31 26.12
CA LYS A 351 -8.18 -15.39 27.59
C LYS A 351 -9.48 -15.20 28.36
N THR A 352 -10.39 -14.37 27.88
CA THR A 352 -11.71 -14.17 28.50
C THR A 352 -12.61 -15.38 28.26
N ILE A 353 -12.60 -15.91 27.04
CA ILE A 353 -13.29 -17.17 26.68
C ILE A 353 -12.66 -18.35 27.43
N GLN A 354 -11.34 -18.40 27.58
CA GLN A 354 -10.68 -19.41 28.40
C GLN A 354 -11.07 -19.29 29.89
N ARG A 355 -11.14 -18.06 30.48
CA ARG A 355 -11.61 -17.88 31.86
C ARG A 355 -13.06 -18.35 32.04
N GLN A 356 -13.94 -18.06 31.10
CA GLN A 356 -15.32 -18.55 31.12
C GLN A 356 -15.40 -20.07 30.95
N ARG A 357 -14.54 -20.67 30.08
CA ARG A 357 -14.42 -22.13 29.93
C ARG A 357 -13.80 -22.79 31.16
N TYR A 358 -12.82 -22.16 31.83
CA TYR A 358 -12.27 -22.66 33.09
C TYR A 358 -13.31 -22.63 34.22
N SER A 359 -14.17 -21.61 34.31
CA SER A 359 -15.27 -21.57 35.29
C SER A 359 -16.33 -22.64 35.01
N LEU A 360 -16.58 -22.95 33.71
CA LEU A 360 -17.45 -24.07 33.32
C LEU A 360 -16.78 -25.44 33.52
N ALA A 361 -15.46 -25.54 33.24
CA ALA A 361 -14.69 -26.77 33.40
C ALA A 361 -14.53 -27.18 34.87
N VAL A 362 -14.48 -26.19 35.80
CA VAL A 362 -14.53 -26.50 37.25
C VAL A 362 -15.88 -27.11 37.64
N LEU A 363 -16.95 -26.79 36.95
CA LEU A 363 -18.25 -27.43 37.12
C LEU A 363 -18.36 -28.83 36.44
N LEU A 364 -17.58 -29.03 35.41
CA LEU A 364 -17.54 -30.27 34.62
C LEU A 364 -16.41 -31.24 35.01
N LEU A 365 -15.55 -30.90 36.01
CA LEU A 365 -14.41 -31.67 36.47
C LEU A 365 -14.79 -33.06 37.07
N ILE A 366 -16.05 -33.34 37.29
CA ILE A 366 -16.55 -34.65 37.79
C ILE A 366 -16.78 -35.67 36.64
N LEU A 367 -16.81 -35.20 35.38
CA LEU A 367 -17.14 -36.06 34.20
C LEU A 367 -16.01 -36.28 33.17
N ALA A 368 -14.80 -35.85 33.43
CA ALA A 368 -13.93 -35.48 32.30
C ALA A 368 -12.55 -36.10 32.17
N PHE A 369 -12.27 -37.29 32.68
CA PHE A 369 -10.96 -37.94 32.39
C PHE A 369 -10.79 -38.30 30.89
N SER A 370 -11.88 -38.59 30.18
CA SER A 370 -11.85 -38.88 28.73
C SER A 370 -11.81 -37.61 27.86
N PHE A 371 -12.24 -36.43 28.41
CA PHE A 371 -12.27 -35.16 27.66
C PHE A 371 -10.92 -34.43 27.70
N LEU A 372 -10.10 -34.67 28.73
CA LEU A 372 -8.77 -34.08 28.86
C LEU A 372 -7.80 -34.48 27.74
N ALA A 373 -7.90 -35.73 27.27
CA ALA A 373 -7.09 -36.18 26.14
C ALA A 373 -7.48 -35.45 24.83
N PHE A 374 -8.76 -35.25 24.59
CA PHE A 374 -9.27 -34.53 23.43
C PHE A 374 -8.88 -33.03 23.44
N LEU A 375 -8.96 -32.38 24.62
CA LEU A 375 -8.54 -30.99 24.78
C LEU A 375 -7.02 -30.81 24.58
N TYR A 376 -6.23 -31.78 25.02
CA TYR A 376 -4.78 -31.79 24.79
C TYR A 376 -4.41 -31.87 23.31
N PHE A 377 -5.08 -32.72 22.54
CA PHE A 377 -4.85 -32.84 21.10
C PHE A 377 -5.31 -31.60 20.33
N LYS A 378 -6.46 -30.99 20.73
CA LYS A 378 -6.98 -29.78 20.13
C LYS A 378 -6.04 -28.57 20.33
N ARG A 379 -5.44 -28.47 21.53
CA ARG A 379 -4.47 -27.42 21.85
C ARG A 379 -3.15 -27.57 21.06
N ARG A 380 -2.72 -28.84 20.84
CA ARG A 380 -1.53 -29.13 20.03
C ARG A 380 -1.72 -28.76 18.56
N ARG A 381 -2.93 -28.95 18.04
CA ARG A 381 -3.28 -28.61 16.68
C ARG A 381 -3.32 -27.07 16.48
N GLN A 382 -3.91 -26.33 17.42
CA GLN A 382 -3.94 -24.86 17.39
C GLN A 382 -2.54 -24.24 17.46
N LEU A 383 -1.65 -24.79 18.27
CA LEU A 383 -0.25 -24.37 18.35
C LEU A 383 0.53 -24.67 17.05
N SER A 384 0.16 -25.74 16.35
CA SER A 384 0.75 -26.07 15.06
C SER A 384 0.30 -25.11 13.97
N GLU A 385 -1.00 -24.76 13.93
CA GLU A 385 -1.58 -23.80 12.98
C GLU A 385 -1.11 -22.36 13.25
N GLU A 386 -0.88 -22.00 14.51
CA GLU A 386 -0.33 -20.68 14.89
C GLU A 386 1.17 -20.56 14.54
N ASN A 387 1.94 -21.63 14.70
CA ASN A 387 3.32 -21.70 14.24
C ASN A 387 3.44 -21.65 12.71
N GLU A 388 2.49 -22.22 11.98
CA GLU A 388 2.46 -22.19 10.52
C GLU A 388 2.16 -20.77 9.98
N ARG A 389 1.23 -20.04 10.62
CA ARG A 389 0.95 -18.62 10.30
C ARG A 389 2.12 -17.70 10.60
N LEU A 390 2.85 -17.97 11.69
CA LEU A 390 4.07 -17.23 12.04
C LEU A 390 5.21 -17.50 11.05
N LEU A 391 5.34 -18.74 10.57
CA LEU A 391 6.31 -19.11 9.53
C LEU A 391 6.00 -18.39 8.21
N LEU A 392 4.73 -18.27 7.84
CA LEU A 392 4.30 -17.56 6.64
C LEU A 392 4.61 -16.04 6.72
N ALA A 393 4.39 -15.41 7.88
CA ALA A 393 4.70 -13.98 8.05
C ALA A 393 6.22 -13.68 7.99
N VAL A 394 7.04 -14.64 8.45
CA VAL A 394 8.50 -14.57 8.34
C VAL A 394 8.97 -14.77 6.90
N ASP A 395 8.39 -15.75 6.19
CA ASP A 395 8.68 -15.99 4.75
C ASP A 395 8.31 -14.78 3.88
N GLU A 396 7.22 -14.09 4.23
CA GLU A 396 6.76 -12.88 3.56
C GLU A 396 7.71 -11.69 3.77
N SER A 397 8.27 -11.56 4.99
CA SER A 397 9.31 -10.56 5.26
C SER A 397 10.61 -10.83 4.49
N GLU A 398 11.00 -12.10 4.36
CA GLU A 398 12.15 -12.52 3.55
C GLU A 398 11.94 -12.23 2.05
N ARG A 399 10.71 -12.43 1.56
CA ARG A 399 10.34 -12.10 0.17
C ARG A 399 10.39 -10.62 -0.11
N MET A 400 9.91 -9.78 0.84
CA MET A 400 9.99 -8.31 0.71
C MET A 400 11.43 -7.80 0.67
N LEU A 401 12.31 -8.37 1.48
CA LEU A 401 13.74 -8.04 1.45
C LEU A 401 14.39 -8.41 0.10
N ARG A 402 14.04 -9.58 -0.46
CA ARG A 402 14.54 -10.01 -1.79
C ARG A 402 14.03 -9.12 -2.93
N ILE A 403 12.80 -8.60 -2.83
CA ILE A 403 12.25 -7.67 -3.82
C ILE A 403 12.99 -6.33 -3.77
N MET A 404 13.25 -5.81 -2.55
CA MET A 404 14.07 -4.60 -2.40
C MET A 404 15.49 -4.80 -2.95
N GLU A 405 16.06 -6.01 -2.84
CA GLU A 405 17.34 -6.35 -3.45
C GLU A 405 17.27 -6.35 -4.97
N LEU A 406 16.22 -6.92 -5.57
CA LEU A 406 16.02 -6.97 -7.02
C LEU A 406 15.78 -5.58 -7.62
N ASP A 407 14.97 -4.74 -6.97
CA ASP A 407 14.75 -3.35 -7.39
C ASP A 407 16.03 -2.52 -7.28
N SER A 408 16.83 -2.75 -6.24
CA SER A 408 18.15 -2.13 -6.09
C SER A 408 19.12 -2.51 -7.22
N ASP A 409 19.13 -3.79 -7.59
CA ASP A 409 20.00 -4.28 -8.66
C ASP A 409 19.56 -3.79 -10.04
N ASN A 410 18.25 -3.66 -10.29
CA ASN A 410 17.69 -3.10 -11.52
C ASN A 410 18.03 -1.60 -11.68
N ILE A 411 17.81 -0.81 -10.64
CA ILE A 411 18.19 0.62 -10.60
C ILE A 411 19.69 0.77 -10.81
N ARG A 412 20.50 -0.11 -10.23
CA ARG A 412 21.95 -0.11 -10.36
C ARG A 412 22.43 -0.43 -11.77
N VAL A 413 21.82 -1.42 -12.44
CA VAL A 413 22.16 -1.79 -13.83
C VAL A 413 21.84 -0.63 -14.78
N GLU A 414 20.69 0.01 -14.61
CA GLU A 414 20.26 1.15 -15.42
C GLU A 414 21.15 2.39 -15.16
N PHE A 415 21.50 2.62 -13.90
CA PHE A 415 22.40 3.70 -13.50
C PHE A 415 23.84 3.48 -13.97
N SER A 416 24.38 2.24 -13.87
CA SER A 416 25.72 1.90 -14.36
C SER A 416 25.82 2.00 -15.88
N LYS A 417 24.74 1.67 -16.59
CA LYS A 417 24.63 1.83 -18.04
C LYS A 417 24.62 3.31 -18.45
N THR A 418 23.93 4.14 -17.67
CA THR A 418 23.90 5.60 -17.88
C THR A 418 25.25 6.24 -17.53
N ILE A 419 25.89 5.81 -16.44
CA ILE A 419 27.22 6.27 -16.06
C ILE A 419 28.27 5.89 -17.11
N SER A 420 28.27 4.64 -17.60
CA SER A 420 29.25 4.23 -18.63
C SER A 420 29.06 4.97 -19.96
N GLN A 421 27.83 5.35 -20.31
CA GLN A 421 27.56 6.22 -21.47
C GLN A 421 28.00 7.68 -21.25
N ILE A 422 27.95 8.16 -20.01
CA ILE A 422 28.42 9.49 -19.61
C ILE A 422 29.94 9.54 -19.49
N GLU A 423 30.57 8.48 -18.98
CA GLU A 423 32.02 8.37 -18.87
C GLU A 423 32.73 8.35 -20.23
N GLU A 424 32.11 7.74 -21.22
CA GLU A 424 32.66 7.72 -22.61
C GLU A 424 32.65 9.11 -23.30
N GLN A 425 31.83 10.05 -22.79
CA GLN A 425 31.74 11.45 -23.24
C GLN A 425 32.37 12.47 -22.27
N ALA A 426 32.94 12.05 -21.14
CA ALA A 426 33.14 12.89 -19.95
C ALA A 426 34.53 13.47 -19.77
N SER A 427 35.18 14.06 -20.79
CA SER A 427 36.31 14.98 -20.51
C SER A 427 35.87 16.35 -19.95
N VAL A 428 34.53 16.61 -19.80
CA VAL A 428 33.97 17.92 -19.37
C VAL A 428 32.99 17.84 -18.21
N GLN A 429 32.64 16.64 -17.65
CA GLN A 429 31.49 16.49 -16.76
C GLN A 429 31.73 15.94 -15.34
N ASN A 430 32.93 15.98 -14.79
CA ASN A 430 33.22 15.49 -13.42
C ASN A 430 32.30 16.04 -12.31
N ARG A 431 31.68 17.18 -12.54
CA ARG A 431 30.77 17.80 -11.53
C ARG A 431 29.41 17.11 -11.46
N LYS A 432 28.86 16.67 -12.61
CA LYS A 432 27.57 15.94 -12.66
C LYS A 432 27.67 14.51 -12.14
N VAL A 433 28.79 13.84 -12.34
CA VAL A 433 29.03 12.50 -11.77
C VAL A 433 29.04 12.54 -10.25
N LEU A 434 29.59 13.59 -9.65
CA LEU A 434 29.60 13.75 -8.19
C LEU A 434 28.17 13.97 -7.61
N GLU A 435 27.32 14.71 -8.32
CA GLU A 435 25.92 14.92 -7.92
C GLU A 435 25.09 13.64 -8.04
N LEU A 436 25.30 12.85 -9.08
CA LEU A 436 24.66 11.54 -9.26
C LEU A 436 25.11 10.53 -8.18
N GLN A 437 26.38 10.56 -7.79
CA GLN A 437 26.88 9.74 -6.68
C GLN A 437 26.23 10.13 -5.33
N LYS A 438 26.00 11.43 -5.09
CA LYS A 438 25.27 11.89 -3.90
C LYS A 438 23.82 11.41 -3.87
N MET A 439 23.13 11.48 -4.99
CA MET A 439 21.76 10.97 -5.13
C MET A 439 21.69 9.46 -4.92
N TYR A 440 22.65 8.71 -5.47
CA TYR A 440 22.75 7.27 -5.26
C TYR A 440 23.01 6.90 -3.80
N ALA A 441 23.90 7.62 -3.13
CA ALA A 441 24.15 7.45 -1.70
C ALA A 441 22.89 7.67 -0.86
N GLY A 442 22.11 8.71 -1.19
CA GLY A 442 20.82 8.98 -0.52
C GLY A 442 19.79 7.88 -0.70
N LEU A 443 19.70 7.31 -1.91
CA LEU A 443 18.82 6.17 -2.22
C LEU A 443 19.23 4.91 -1.47
N TYR A 444 20.53 4.62 -1.45
CA TYR A 444 21.11 3.47 -0.76
C TYR A 444 20.84 3.53 0.74
N GLN A 445 21.14 4.67 1.37
CA GLN A 445 20.89 4.89 2.81
C GLN A 445 19.41 4.72 3.17
N LYS A 446 18.52 5.15 2.30
CA LYS A 446 17.08 5.03 2.52
C LYS A 446 16.58 3.59 2.53
N GLN A 447 17.07 2.73 1.64
CA GLN A 447 16.72 1.31 1.62
C GLN A 447 16.97 0.61 2.97
N PHE A 448 18.13 0.90 3.59
CA PHE A 448 18.46 0.29 4.88
C PHE A 448 17.83 1.00 6.08
N SER A 449 17.54 2.31 5.97
CA SER A 449 16.79 3.06 6.99
C SER A 449 15.36 2.51 7.15
N ASP A 450 14.73 2.09 6.07
CA ASP A 450 13.40 1.49 6.12
C ASP A 450 13.42 0.11 6.80
N ILE A 451 14.47 -0.69 6.62
CA ILE A 451 14.72 -1.91 7.43
C ILE A 451 14.86 -1.57 8.92
N GLY A 452 15.52 -0.46 9.27
CA GLY A 452 15.66 0.01 10.66
C GLY A 452 14.33 0.29 11.35
N LYS A 453 13.33 0.78 10.62
CA LYS A 453 11.98 1.05 11.17
C LYS A 453 11.25 -0.23 11.64
N TYR A 454 11.56 -1.38 11.06
CA TYR A 454 11.06 -2.67 11.55
C TYR A 454 11.61 -3.03 12.93
N PHE A 455 12.80 -2.54 13.29
CA PHE A 455 13.35 -2.71 14.64
C PHE A 455 12.63 -1.86 15.68
N ASP A 456 12.27 -0.62 15.35
CA ASP A 456 11.57 0.27 16.28
C ASP A 456 10.18 -0.26 16.67
N VAL A 457 9.46 -0.87 15.72
CA VAL A 457 8.15 -1.48 16.00
C VAL A 457 8.25 -2.66 16.95
N SER A 458 9.30 -3.48 16.85
CA SER A 458 9.50 -4.61 17.76
C SER A 458 9.83 -4.21 19.21
N TYR A 459 10.32 -2.98 19.42
CA TYR A 459 10.68 -2.43 20.75
C TYR A 459 9.57 -1.62 21.42
N LEU A 460 8.61 -1.09 20.68
CA LEU A 460 7.53 -0.24 21.21
C LEU A 460 6.33 -1.04 21.78
N VAL A 461 6.28 -2.35 21.55
CA VAL A 461 5.22 -3.22 22.07
C VAL A 461 5.57 -3.68 23.48
N ASN A 462 4.92 -3.12 24.48
CA ASN A 462 5.06 -3.47 25.90
C ASN A 462 4.61 -4.94 26.13
N PRO A 463 5.45 -5.84 26.67
CA PRO A 463 5.31 -7.28 26.46
C PRO A 463 4.45 -7.98 27.49
N ASN A 464 3.34 -8.57 27.05
CA ASN A 464 2.80 -9.75 27.70
C ASN A 464 3.62 -11.00 27.27
N LYS A 465 3.74 -12.02 28.14
CA LYS A 465 4.63 -13.20 27.95
C LYS A 465 4.54 -13.91 26.57
N ALA A 466 3.39 -13.86 25.91
CA ALA A 466 3.21 -14.43 24.56
C ALA A 466 3.88 -13.53 23.48
N SER A 467 3.77 -12.21 23.62
CA SER A 467 4.41 -11.24 22.72
C SER A 467 5.94 -11.31 22.80
N GLN A 468 6.52 -11.62 23.98
CA GLN A 468 7.97 -11.79 24.14
C GLN A 468 8.54 -12.97 23.32
N LYS A 469 7.76 -14.03 23.12
CA LYS A 469 8.19 -15.18 22.31
C LYS A 469 8.20 -14.82 20.82
N ILE A 470 7.20 -14.08 20.37
CA ILE A 470 7.08 -13.59 18.98
C ILE A 470 8.18 -12.55 18.71
N ILE A 471 8.37 -11.59 19.62
CA ILE A 471 9.45 -10.59 19.52
C ILE A 471 10.81 -11.28 19.49
N LYS A 472 11.06 -12.28 20.33
CA LYS A 472 12.30 -13.07 20.30
C LYS A 472 12.48 -13.83 18.99
N GLN A 473 11.42 -14.40 18.42
CA GLN A 473 11.50 -15.12 17.15
C GLN A 473 11.74 -14.18 15.97
N VAL A 474 11.03 -13.05 15.90
CA VAL A 474 11.24 -12.00 14.88
C VAL A 474 12.63 -11.40 15.02
N SER A 475 13.08 -11.04 16.23
CA SER A 475 14.44 -10.57 16.47
C SER A 475 15.50 -11.63 16.16
N SER A 476 15.23 -12.91 16.44
CA SER A 476 16.11 -14.02 16.09
C SER A 476 16.22 -14.19 14.57
N LYS A 477 15.10 -14.06 13.84
CA LYS A 477 15.10 -14.19 12.39
C LYS A 477 15.72 -12.97 11.69
N ILE A 478 15.44 -11.77 12.18
CA ILE A 478 16.13 -10.55 11.72
C ILE A 478 17.64 -10.65 12.01
N ASN A 479 18.03 -11.14 13.19
CA ASN A 479 19.44 -11.37 13.51
C ASN A 479 20.06 -12.49 12.66
N GLU A 480 19.31 -13.50 12.26
CA GLU A 480 19.74 -14.54 11.32
C GLU A 480 20.00 -13.93 9.93
N ILE A 481 19.08 -13.13 9.39
CA ILE A 481 19.25 -12.40 8.13
C ILE A 481 20.45 -11.43 8.20
N LEU A 482 20.56 -10.68 9.30
CA LEU A 482 21.71 -9.80 9.53
C LEU A 482 23.01 -10.60 9.75
N SER A 483 22.96 -11.80 10.34
CA SER A 483 24.12 -12.69 10.51
C SER A 483 24.55 -13.30 9.17
N GLU A 484 23.62 -13.60 8.27
CA GLU A 484 23.95 -14.00 6.89
C GLU A 484 24.61 -12.85 6.12
N ILE A 485 24.13 -11.61 6.28
CA ILE A 485 24.73 -10.40 5.74
C ILE A 485 26.09 -10.11 6.41
N SER A 486 26.24 -10.42 7.71
CA SER A 486 27.45 -10.18 8.52
C SER A 486 28.40 -11.36 8.59
N ALA A 487 28.11 -12.50 7.95
CA ALA A 487 29.00 -13.66 7.95
C ALA A 487 30.40 -13.30 7.41
N GLN A 488 31.43 -13.63 8.19
CA GLN A 488 32.82 -13.32 7.84
C GLN A 488 33.28 -14.14 6.64
N THR A 489 33.81 -13.45 5.66
CA THR A 489 34.57 -14.05 4.54
C THR A 489 36.01 -13.50 4.65
N GLY A 490 36.88 -14.19 5.34
CA GLY A 490 38.24 -13.70 5.65
C GLY A 490 38.22 -12.65 6.78
N LYS A 491 38.88 -11.49 6.56
CA LYS A 491 38.94 -10.36 7.50
C LYS A 491 37.76 -9.36 7.36
N GLN A 492 36.88 -9.58 6.40
CA GLN A 492 35.76 -8.67 6.10
C GLN A 492 34.44 -9.41 6.21
N THR A 493 33.39 -8.71 6.66
CA THR A 493 32.02 -9.27 6.66
C THR A 493 31.43 -9.21 5.25
N LYS A 494 30.49 -10.08 4.93
CA LYS A 494 29.72 -10.02 3.68
C LYS A 494 29.05 -8.64 3.51
N PHE A 495 28.60 -8.05 4.62
CA PHE A 495 27.98 -6.73 4.64
C PHE A 495 28.97 -5.62 4.28
N GLU A 496 30.17 -5.65 4.83
CA GLU A 496 31.26 -4.73 4.46
C GLU A 496 31.63 -4.86 2.98
N THR A 497 31.72 -6.09 2.49
CA THR A 497 32.01 -6.37 1.06
C THR A 497 30.92 -5.80 0.16
N ARG A 498 29.67 -5.89 0.56
CA ARG A 498 28.54 -5.32 -0.18
C ARG A 498 28.59 -3.79 -0.19
N ILE A 499 28.79 -3.15 0.98
CA ILE A 499 28.95 -1.68 1.05
C ILE A 499 30.12 -1.21 0.18
N ASN A 500 31.25 -1.89 0.22
CA ASN A 500 32.40 -1.53 -0.62
C ASN A 500 32.06 -1.63 -2.12
N LYS A 501 31.33 -2.66 -2.53
CA LYS A 501 30.91 -2.85 -3.91
C LYS A 501 29.97 -1.74 -4.38
N ASP A 502 29.06 -1.29 -3.51
CA ASP A 502 27.99 -0.35 -3.85
C ASP A 502 28.38 1.12 -3.60
N ALA A 503 29.40 1.38 -2.79
CA ALA A 503 29.83 2.72 -2.35
C ALA A 503 31.32 3.01 -2.65
N ASP A 504 31.77 2.70 -3.83
CA ASP A 504 33.13 3.01 -4.34
C ASP A 504 34.26 2.63 -3.34
N ASN A 505 34.20 1.42 -2.81
CA ASN A 505 35.17 0.89 -1.84
C ASN A 505 35.37 1.78 -0.58
N ILE A 506 34.33 2.49 -0.17
CA ILE A 506 34.40 3.48 0.91
C ILE A 506 34.98 2.90 2.22
N ILE A 507 34.62 1.69 2.61
CA ILE A 507 35.12 1.07 3.85
C ILE A 507 36.60 0.72 3.72
N ALA A 508 37.03 0.25 2.55
CA ALA A 508 38.45 -0.01 2.30
C ALA A 508 39.26 1.30 2.36
N LYS A 509 38.73 2.39 1.83
CA LYS A 509 39.34 3.72 1.89
C LYS A 509 39.39 4.23 3.34
N ILE A 510 38.30 4.08 4.11
CA ILE A 510 38.26 4.45 5.53
C ILE A 510 39.27 3.63 6.34
N ARG A 511 39.41 2.34 6.08
CA ARG A 511 40.44 1.51 6.76
C ARG A 511 41.86 2.01 6.48
N LYS A 512 42.11 2.46 5.24
CA LYS A 512 43.40 3.03 4.84
C LYS A 512 43.66 4.38 5.49
N ASP A 513 42.69 5.27 5.47
CA ASP A 513 42.85 6.66 5.94
C ASP A 513 42.78 6.76 7.47
N TYR A 514 42.07 5.83 8.12
CA TYR A 514 41.87 5.78 9.56
C TYR A 514 42.25 4.42 10.16
N PRO A 515 43.53 4.01 10.14
CA PRO A 515 43.97 2.67 10.57
C PRO A 515 43.77 2.39 12.07
N LYS A 516 43.40 3.41 12.85
CA LYS A 516 43.16 3.30 14.29
C LYS A 516 41.70 2.90 14.62
N TYR A 517 40.79 2.82 13.64
CA TYR A 517 39.45 2.34 13.91
C TYR A 517 39.47 0.84 14.19
N SER A 518 38.79 0.45 15.28
CA SER A 518 38.56 -0.96 15.60
C SER A 518 37.56 -1.63 14.64
N GLU A 519 37.51 -2.95 14.63
CA GLU A 519 36.49 -3.67 13.83
C GLU A 519 35.05 -3.28 14.23
N ASP A 520 34.82 -2.95 15.52
CA ASP A 520 33.54 -2.44 15.98
C ASP A 520 33.26 -0.99 15.53
N ASP A 521 34.30 -0.19 15.30
CA ASP A 521 34.13 1.14 14.69
C ASP A 521 33.81 1.00 13.20
N ILE A 522 34.46 0.12 12.50
CA ILE A 522 34.19 -0.17 11.09
C ILE A 522 32.76 -0.72 10.93
N ARG A 523 32.34 -1.66 11.77
CA ARG A 523 30.98 -2.19 11.76
C ARG A 523 29.95 -1.09 12.02
N PHE A 524 30.23 -0.20 12.97
CA PHE A 524 29.39 0.96 13.27
C PHE A 524 29.31 1.91 12.06
N ILE A 525 30.41 2.14 11.37
CA ILE A 525 30.50 2.95 10.15
C ILE A 525 29.67 2.31 9.01
N CYS A 526 29.73 1.00 8.84
CA CYS A 526 28.92 0.27 7.87
C CYS A 526 27.43 0.53 8.11
N TYR A 527 26.97 0.52 9.34
CA TYR A 527 25.59 0.82 9.69
C TYR A 527 25.19 2.27 9.42
N ILE A 528 26.10 3.24 9.64
CA ILE A 528 25.86 4.65 9.28
C ILE A 528 25.68 4.79 7.77
N ILE A 529 26.59 4.23 6.99
CA ILE A 529 26.54 4.30 5.51
C ILE A 529 25.30 3.63 4.97
N ALA A 530 24.87 2.52 5.56
CA ALA A 530 23.61 1.87 5.23
C ALA A 530 22.36 2.67 5.66
N GLY A 531 22.51 3.76 6.41
CA GLY A 531 21.40 4.64 6.79
C GLY A 531 20.61 4.21 8.01
N PHE A 532 21.11 3.26 8.81
CA PHE A 532 20.44 2.87 10.05
C PHE A 532 20.39 4.03 11.05
N ASP A 533 19.25 4.18 11.72
CA ASP A 533 19.11 5.15 12.79
C ASP A 533 19.89 4.73 14.06
N THR A 534 20.01 5.67 14.99
CA THR A 534 20.83 5.46 16.20
C THR A 534 20.26 4.38 17.12
N THR A 535 18.94 4.22 17.16
CA THR A 535 18.25 3.23 17.99
C THR A 535 18.55 1.84 17.46
N THR A 536 18.37 1.65 16.15
CA THR A 536 18.70 0.40 15.45
C THR A 536 20.18 0.02 15.64
N ILE A 537 21.10 0.98 15.46
CA ILE A 537 22.54 0.73 15.65
C ILE A 537 22.85 0.34 17.11
N SER A 538 22.19 0.96 18.10
CA SER A 538 22.42 0.63 19.51
C SER A 538 22.06 -0.83 19.82
N VAL A 539 20.98 -1.32 19.22
CA VAL A 539 20.53 -2.71 19.36
C VAL A 539 21.48 -3.67 18.64
N LEU A 540 21.85 -3.36 17.39
CA LEU A 540 22.74 -4.21 16.58
C LEU A 540 24.17 -4.34 17.16
N MET A 541 24.60 -3.32 17.90
CA MET A 541 25.93 -3.28 18.50
C MET A 541 25.94 -3.62 20.00
N ASP A 542 24.78 -3.86 20.59
CA ASP A 542 24.59 -4.11 22.04
C ASP A 542 25.22 -3.01 22.90
N ILE A 543 24.94 -1.75 22.57
CA ILE A 543 25.40 -0.56 23.30
C ILE A 543 24.23 0.33 23.69
N SER A 544 24.42 1.18 24.71
CA SER A 544 23.37 2.14 25.09
C SER A 544 23.08 3.14 23.96
N GLY A 545 21.82 3.57 23.83
CA GLY A 545 21.41 4.55 22.82
C GLY A 545 22.18 5.87 22.92
N GLU A 546 22.59 6.28 24.13
CA GLU A 546 23.42 7.47 24.36
C GLU A 546 24.84 7.27 23.81
N ASN A 547 25.46 6.12 24.06
CA ASN A 547 26.77 5.77 23.52
C ASN A 547 26.73 5.70 21.99
N ALA A 548 25.66 5.16 21.42
CA ALA A 548 25.48 5.11 19.98
C ALA A 548 25.36 6.52 19.37
N ARG A 549 24.62 7.45 20.01
CA ARG A 549 24.52 8.86 19.56
C ARG A 549 25.85 9.56 19.57
N VAL A 550 26.57 9.46 20.67
CA VAL A 550 27.90 10.10 20.84
C VAL A 550 28.88 9.54 19.81
N LYS A 551 28.89 8.21 19.61
CA LYS A 551 29.76 7.54 18.65
C LYS A 551 29.42 7.95 17.21
N LYS A 552 28.12 7.99 16.85
CA LYS A 552 27.65 8.43 15.52
C LYS A 552 28.07 9.88 15.24
N HIS A 553 27.82 10.77 16.17
CA HIS A 553 28.21 12.18 16.02
C HIS A 553 29.72 12.33 15.82
N ARG A 554 30.56 11.67 16.64
CA ARG A 554 32.01 11.72 16.54
C ARG A 554 32.53 11.23 15.20
N ILE A 555 31.98 10.12 14.69
CA ILE A 555 32.37 9.54 13.40
C ILE A 555 31.97 10.50 12.27
N ARG A 556 30.71 10.96 12.23
CA ARG A 556 30.23 11.90 11.20
C ARG A 556 31.05 13.19 11.19
N SER A 557 31.25 13.82 12.31
CA SER A 557 32.03 15.04 12.40
C SER A 557 33.47 14.85 11.88
N ARG A 558 34.08 13.72 12.18
CA ARG A 558 35.44 13.41 11.71
C ARG A 558 35.48 13.20 10.19
N MET A 559 34.50 12.51 9.61
CA MET A 559 34.42 12.26 8.16
C MET A 559 34.08 13.53 7.37
N LEU A 560 33.24 14.41 7.92
CA LEU A 560 32.87 15.68 7.28
C LEU A 560 33.99 16.72 7.34
N CYS A 561 34.87 16.64 8.34
CA CYS A 561 36.04 17.53 8.48
C CYS A 561 37.30 16.98 7.78
N ASP A 562 37.22 15.84 7.09
CA ASP A 562 38.36 15.30 6.36
C ASP A 562 38.73 16.20 5.17
N ASN A 563 40.03 16.37 4.94
CA ASN A 563 40.60 17.14 3.83
C ASN A 563 41.54 16.28 2.97
N GLY A 564 41.54 14.96 3.15
CA GLY A 564 42.34 13.99 2.39
C GLY A 564 41.83 13.72 0.98
N GLU A 565 42.50 12.81 0.30
CA GLU A 565 42.20 12.39 -1.07
C GLU A 565 40.73 11.90 -1.23
N ASN A 566 40.17 11.25 -0.19
CA ASN A 566 38.82 10.70 -0.19
C ASN A 566 37.76 11.63 0.45
N ALA A 567 38.11 12.87 0.80
CA ALA A 567 37.21 13.82 1.51
C ALA A 567 35.88 14.06 0.78
N ALA A 568 35.92 14.14 -0.57
CA ALA A 568 34.70 14.32 -1.37
C ALA A 568 33.75 13.10 -1.25
N LEU A 569 34.29 11.89 -1.25
CA LEU A 569 33.53 10.65 -1.07
C LEU A 569 32.93 10.58 0.34
N TYR A 570 33.70 10.94 1.37
CA TYR A 570 33.18 10.93 2.76
C TYR A 570 32.04 11.92 2.95
N LYS A 571 32.11 13.11 2.35
CA LYS A 571 31.01 14.09 2.39
C LYS A 571 29.72 13.54 1.75
N ILE A 572 29.80 12.79 0.66
CA ILE A 572 28.64 12.18 0.00
C ILE A 572 27.88 11.24 0.93
N TRP A 573 28.61 10.44 1.73
CA TRP A 573 28.01 9.36 2.53
C TRP A 573 27.75 9.74 3.99
N PHE A 574 28.36 10.80 4.51
CA PHE A 574 28.22 11.21 5.89
C PHE A 574 27.50 12.58 6.06
N GLU A 575 27.23 13.31 5.01
CA GLU A 575 26.32 14.46 5.02
C GLU A 575 24.86 14.03 5.24
#